data_c9f728b55871f57e1f7f796aa7abff8a
#
_entry.id   c9f728b55871f57e1f7f796aa7abff8a
#
_cell.length_a   1.000
_cell.length_b   1.000
_cell.length_c   1.000
_cell.angle_alpha   90.00
_cell.angle_beta   90.00
_cell.angle_gamma   90.00
#
_symmetry.space_group_name_H-M   'P 1'
#
loop_
_entity.id
_entity.type
_entity.pdbx_description
1 polymer ?
#
loop_
_entity_poly.entity_id
_entity_poly.type
_entity_poly.pdbx_seq_one_letter_code
_entity_poly.pdbx_strand_id
1 'polypeptide(L)'
;MKKATIYTNENCGFCTTMKNKFKEQDVEFIEKERSDYTDEWFEVSRLTGLPTFPTIEFNGEYYVPGRDFQNADQIINHIKNWDDNSNNVTNDIKLLEAFKTLTYTITRSLNRLNQEIQQIKTKLDGNESTD
;
A
#
# COMPACT_ATOMS: atom_id res chain seq x y z
N MET A 1 -13.40 -9.37 -17.46
CA MET A 1 -12.94 -8.41 -16.46
C MET A 1 -12.09 -9.13 -15.41
N LYS A 2 -10.92 -8.60 -15.10
CA LYS A 2 -10.03 -9.24 -14.14
C LYS A 2 -10.53 -8.98 -12.71
N LYS A 3 -10.38 -9.99 -11.85
CA LYS A 3 -10.78 -9.88 -10.46
C LYS A 3 -9.59 -9.50 -9.59
N ALA A 4 -9.84 -8.62 -8.63
CA ALA A 4 -8.89 -8.34 -7.58
C ALA A 4 -9.06 -9.34 -6.43
N THR A 5 -8.01 -9.53 -5.64
CA THR A 5 -8.09 -10.25 -4.38
C THR A 5 -7.85 -9.25 -3.26
N ILE A 6 -8.73 -9.21 -2.28
CA ILE A 6 -8.58 -8.34 -1.12
C ILE A 6 -8.26 -9.21 0.10
N TYR A 7 -7.07 -9.04 0.64
CA TYR A 7 -6.67 -9.72 1.88
C TYR A 7 -7.11 -8.88 3.06
N THR A 8 -7.93 -9.46 3.91
CA THR A 8 -8.56 -8.76 5.03
C THR A 8 -8.20 -9.39 6.37
N ASN A 9 -8.46 -8.66 7.44
CA ASN A 9 -8.31 -9.15 8.81
C ASN A 9 -9.58 -8.82 9.60
N GLU A 10 -9.80 -9.52 10.69
CA GLU A 10 -10.92 -9.25 11.59
C GLU A 10 -10.77 -7.85 12.19
N ASN A 11 -11.93 -7.21 12.45
CA ASN A 11 -11.98 -5.89 13.09
C ASN A 11 -11.21 -4.80 12.33
N CYS A 12 -11.15 -4.92 11.03
CA CYS A 12 -10.48 -3.97 10.16
C CYS A 12 -11.51 -3.06 9.49
N GLY A 13 -11.64 -1.83 9.97
CA GLY A 13 -12.57 -0.85 9.41
C GLY A 13 -12.24 -0.48 7.97
N PHE A 14 -10.97 -0.33 7.66
CA PHE A 14 -10.53 -0.01 6.30
C PHE A 14 -10.85 -1.15 5.34
N CYS A 15 -10.75 -2.40 5.79
CA CYS A 15 -11.11 -3.56 4.97
C CYS A 15 -12.60 -3.52 4.59
N THR A 16 -13.45 -3.19 5.54
CA THR A 16 -14.90 -3.06 5.30
C THR A 16 -15.19 -1.93 4.31
N THR A 17 -14.58 -0.78 4.50
CA THR A 17 -14.71 0.36 3.60
C THR A 17 -14.26 -0.02 2.18
N MET A 18 -13.14 -0.71 2.08
CA MET A 18 -12.59 -1.14 0.78
C MET A 18 -13.55 -2.06 0.05
N LYS A 19 -14.07 -3.07 0.73
CA LYS A 19 -15.02 -4.00 0.13
C LYS A 19 -16.29 -3.30 -0.34
N ASN A 20 -16.82 -2.38 0.48
CA ASN A 20 -18.02 -1.64 0.13
C ASN A 20 -17.81 -0.75 -1.10
N LYS A 21 -16.66 -0.09 -1.18
CA LYS A 21 -16.32 0.75 -2.34
C LYS A 21 -16.18 -0.07 -3.61
N PHE A 22 -15.57 -1.25 -3.52
CA PHE A 22 -15.47 -2.15 -4.67
C PHE A 22 -16.85 -2.55 -5.17
N LYS A 23 -17.78 -2.85 -4.26
CA LYS A 23 -19.16 -3.20 -4.61
C LYS A 23 -19.89 -2.01 -5.24
N GLU A 24 -19.76 -0.82 -4.68
CA GLU A 24 -20.39 0.40 -5.20
C GLU A 24 -19.93 0.73 -6.62
N GLN A 25 -18.66 0.46 -6.91
CA GLN A 25 -18.06 0.78 -8.21
C GLN A 25 -18.07 -0.39 -9.20
N ASP A 26 -18.75 -1.48 -8.87
CA ASP A 26 -18.87 -2.68 -9.69
C ASP A 26 -17.51 -3.30 -10.06
N VAL A 27 -16.56 -3.26 -9.14
CA VAL A 27 -15.27 -3.92 -9.32
C VAL A 27 -15.32 -5.28 -8.66
N GLU A 28 -15.14 -6.34 -9.44
CA GLU A 28 -15.18 -7.71 -8.93
C GLU A 28 -13.96 -8.00 -8.06
N PHE A 29 -14.18 -8.70 -6.95
CA PHE A 29 -13.10 -9.10 -6.07
C PHE A 29 -13.42 -10.41 -5.34
N ILE A 30 -12.37 -11.05 -4.86
CA ILE A 30 -12.45 -12.19 -3.95
C ILE A 30 -11.86 -11.73 -2.62
N GLU A 31 -12.57 -11.99 -1.52
CA GLU A 31 -12.05 -11.72 -0.19
C GLU A 31 -11.31 -12.92 0.34
N LYS A 32 -10.11 -12.70 0.86
CA LYS A 32 -9.34 -13.71 1.56
C LYS A 32 -8.98 -13.19 2.94
N GLU A 33 -9.71 -13.67 3.93
CA GLU A 33 -9.47 -13.29 5.31
C GLU A 33 -8.26 -14.05 5.85
N ARG A 34 -7.42 -13.36 6.61
CA ARG A 34 -6.17 -13.90 7.14
C ARG A 34 -6.35 -15.23 7.87
N SER A 35 -7.41 -15.34 8.67
CA SER A 35 -7.66 -16.53 9.49
C SER A 35 -7.93 -17.78 8.64
N ASP A 36 -8.52 -17.61 7.45
CA ASP A 36 -8.84 -18.68 6.54
C ASP A 36 -7.73 -18.99 5.54
N TYR A 37 -6.82 -18.04 5.33
CA TYR A 37 -5.74 -18.13 4.33
C TYR A 37 -4.39 -17.79 4.96
N THR A 38 -4.10 -18.40 6.10
CA THR A 38 -2.92 -18.07 6.92
C THR A 38 -1.62 -18.23 6.16
N ASP A 39 -1.43 -19.38 5.48
CA ASP A 39 -0.18 -19.67 4.77
C ASP A 39 -0.01 -18.74 3.56
N GLU A 40 -1.09 -18.52 2.81
CA GLU A 40 -1.06 -17.63 1.66
C GLU A 40 -0.78 -16.18 2.10
N TRP A 41 -1.42 -15.72 3.16
CA TRP A 41 -1.18 -14.40 3.72
C TRP A 41 0.27 -14.23 4.17
N PHE A 42 0.85 -15.26 4.79
CA PHE A 42 2.24 -15.22 5.21
C PHE A 42 3.17 -14.97 4.01
N GLU A 43 2.93 -15.65 2.89
CA GLU A 43 3.71 -15.45 1.67
C GLU A 43 3.52 -14.03 1.10
N VAL A 44 2.29 -13.52 1.10
CA VAL A 44 2.01 -12.16 0.64
C VAL A 44 2.74 -11.14 1.50
N SER A 45 2.68 -11.29 2.82
CA SER A 45 3.35 -10.37 3.74
C SER A 45 4.88 -10.43 3.60
N ARG A 46 5.41 -11.61 3.30
CA ARG A 46 6.84 -11.77 3.06
C ARG A 46 7.27 -11.09 1.75
N LEU A 47 6.47 -11.24 0.71
CA LEU A 47 6.76 -10.61 -0.59
C LEU A 47 6.71 -9.09 -0.53
N THR A 48 5.70 -8.54 0.12
CA THR A 48 5.55 -7.08 0.23
C THR A 48 6.45 -6.47 1.30
N GLY A 49 6.82 -7.27 2.31
CA GLY A 49 7.55 -6.77 3.47
C GLY A 49 6.72 -5.90 4.41
N LEU A 50 5.42 -5.77 4.16
CA LEU A 50 4.51 -4.91 4.93
C LEU A 50 3.22 -5.66 5.24
N PRO A 51 3.11 -6.27 6.45
CA PRO A 51 1.93 -7.08 6.80
C PRO A 51 0.75 -6.19 7.23
N THR A 52 0.19 -5.43 6.30
CA THR A 52 -0.90 -4.49 6.55
C THR A 52 -2.16 -4.88 5.80
N PHE A 53 -3.31 -4.42 6.28
CA PHE A 53 -4.61 -4.71 5.70
C PHE A 53 -5.37 -3.42 5.36
N PRO A 54 -6.15 -3.42 4.29
CA PRO A 54 -6.28 -4.48 3.28
C PRO A 54 -5.14 -4.44 2.27
N THR A 55 -4.55 -5.57 1.98
CA THR A 55 -3.62 -5.70 0.86
C THR A 55 -4.40 -6.23 -0.34
N ILE A 56 -4.15 -5.66 -1.51
CA ILE A 56 -4.90 -5.99 -2.72
C ILE A 56 -3.95 -6.59 -3.74
N GLU A 57 -4.33 -7.73 -4.29
CA GLU A 57 -3.63 -8.33 -5.43
C GLU A 57 -4.46 -8.07 -6.67
N PHE A 58 -3.84 -7.56 -7.72
CA PHE A 58 -4.48 -7.38 -9.01
C PHE A 58 -3.46 -7.62 -10.11
N ASN A 59 -3.80 -8.55 -10.97
CA ASN A 59 -2.98 -8.88 -12.15
C ASN A 59 -1.53 -9.24 -11.79
N GLY A 60 -1.36 -9.96 -10.68
CA GLY A 60 -0.06 -10.44 -10.23
C GLY A 60 0.75 -9.45 -9.42
N GLU A 61 0.27 -8.25 -9.22
CA GLU A 61 0.95 -7.21 -8.44
C GLU A 61 0.20 -6.94 -7.15
N TYR A 62 0.94 -6.63 -6.09
CA TYR A 62 0.38 -6.35 -4.78
C TYR A 62 0.35 -4.86 -4.49
N TYR A 63 -0.73 -4.41 -3.85
CA TYR A 63 -0.95 -3.01 -3.48
C TYR A 63 -1.20 -2.94 -1.99
N VAL A 64 -0.36 -2.18 -1.29
CA VAL A 64 -0.30 -2.12 0.17
C VAL A 64 -0.72 -0.73 0.63
N PRO A 65 -1.59 -0.63 1.66
CA PRO A 65 -1.99 0.69 2.15
C PRO A 65 -0.79 1.47 2.69
N GLY A 66 -0.77 2.75 2.38
CA GLY A 66 0.33 3.64 2.71
C GLY A 66 1.44 3.65 1.70
N ARG A 67 1.86 2.49 1.22
CA ARG A 67 2.88 2.37 0.18
C ARG A 67 2.32 2.69 -1.21
N ASP A 68 1.17 2.12 -1.55
CA ASP A 68 0.62 2.15 -2.91
C ASP A 68 -0.68 2.94 -3.04
N PHE A 69 -1.44 3.07 -1.97
CA PHE A 69 -2.69 3.84 -1.97
C PHE A 69 -3.00 4.35 -0.56
N GLN A 70 -3.73 5.46 -0.49
CA GLN A 70 -4.15 6.06 0.77
C GLN A 70 -5.63 5.80 1.06
N ASN A 71 -6.43 5.59 0.02
CA ASN A 71 -7.86 5.34 0.14
C ASN A 71 -8.34 4.39 -0.96
N ALA A 72 -9.59 3.94 -0.81
CA ALA A 72 -10.18 2.98 -1.74
C ALA A 72 -10.30 3.53 -3.16
N ASP A 73 -10.60 4.82 -3.30
CA ASP A 73 -10.78 5.42 -4.61
C ASP A 73 -9.51 5.36 -5.46
N GLN A 74 -8.35 5.51 -4.84
CA GLN A 74 -7.07 5.46 -5.55
C GLN A 74 -6.83 4.09 -6.17
N ILE A 75 -7.04 3.01 -5.41
CA ILE A 75 -6.82 1.66 -5.93
C ILE A 75 -7.91 1.28 -6.95
N ILE A 76 -9.14 1.70 -6.74
CA ILE A 76 -10.23 1.43 -7.67
C ILE A 76 -9.97 2.12 -9.01
N ASN A 77 -9.55 3.38 -8.98
CA ASN A 77 -9.21 4.10 -10.21
C ASN A 77 -8.04 3.44 -10.94
N HIS A 78 -7.06 2.95 -10.21
CA HIS A 78 -5.94 2.23 -10.80
C HIS A 78 -6.42 0.97 -11.53
N ILE A 79 -7.30 0.20 -10.90
CA ILE A 79 -7.85 -1.03 -11.49
C ILE A 79 -8.70 -0.71 -12.72
N LYS A 80 -9.56 0.30 -12.63
CA LYS A 80 -10.44 0.68 -13.76
C LYS A 80 -9.67 1.20 -14.95
N ASN A 81 -8.56 1.86 -14.72
CA ASN A 81 -7.71 2.42 -15.78
C ASN A 81 -6.60 1.48 -16.22
N TRP A 82 -6.64 0.23 -15.74
CA TRP A 82 -5.64 -0.76 -16.11
C TRP A 82 -5.68 -1.03 -17.61
N ASP A 83 -4.50 -0.97 -18.23
CA ASP A 83 -4.33 -1.26 -19.65
C ASP A 83 -3.50 -2.53 -19.81
N ASP A 84 -4.10 -3.56 -20.35
CA ASP A 84 -3.42 -4.84 -20.61
C ASP A 84 -2.29 -4.70 -21.63
N ASN A 85 -2.28 -3.63 -22.40
CA ASN A 85 -1.26 -3.36 -23.41
C ASN A 85 -0.04 -2.62 -22.84
N SER A 86 -0.08 -2.20 -21.59
CA SER A 86 1.09 -1.59 -20.96
C SER A 86 2.10 -2.69 -20.63
N ASN A 87 3.17 -2.75 -21.40
CA ASN A 87 4.17 -3.79 -21.37
C ASN A 87 5.18 -3.66 -20.21
N ASN A 88 4.82 -3.03 -19.14
CA ASN A 88 5.72 -2.87 -18.00
C ASN A 88 5.64 -4.06 -17.05
N VAL A 89 5.72 -5.25 -17.62
CA VAL A 89 5.69 -6.45 -16.79
C VAL A 89 7.12 -6.78 -16.39
N THR A 90 7.45 -6.45 -15.15
CA THR A 90 8.59 -7.06 -14.51
C THR A 90 8.16 -8.48 -14.14
N ASN A 91 8.73 -9.48 -14.80
CA ASN A 91 8.41 -10.87 -14.55
C ASN A 91 8.86 -11.34 -13.16
N ASP A 92 9.64 -10.52 -12.45
CA ASP A 92 10.11 -10.83 -11.10
C ASP A 92 9.33 -10.00 -10.08
N ILE A 93 8.25 -10.60 -9.58
CA ILE A 93 7.39 -9.96 -8.58
C ILE A 93 8.13 -9.72 -7.26
N LYS A 94 9.08 -10.57 -6.91
CA LYS A 94 9.87 -10.41 -5.68
C LYS A 94 10.72 -9.15 -5.75
N LEU A 95 11.37 -8.93 -6.89
CA LEU A 95 12.20 -7.75 -7.10
C LEU A 95 11.34 -6.48 -7.13
N LEU A 96 10.21 -6.54 -7.81
CA LEU A 96 9.28 -5.40 -7.89
C LEU A 96 8.77 -5.00 -6.50
N GLU A 97 8.30 -5.97 -5.72
CA GLU A 97 7.78 -5.70 -4.38
C GLU A 97 8.86 -5.21 -3.43
N ALA A 98 10.06 -5.80 -3.50
CA ALA A 98 11.20 -5.34 -2.70
C ALA A 98 11.59 -3.91 -3.06
N PHE A 99 11.59 -3.57 -4.33
CA PHE A 99 11.92 -2.22 -4.81
C PHE A 99 10.88 -1.20 -4.32
N LYS A 100 9.60 -1.53 -4.41
CA LYS A 100 8.51 -0.66 -3.94
C LYS A 100 8.64 -0.39 -2.44
N THR A 101 8.89 -1.43 -1.66
CA THR A 101 9.03 -1.31 -0.20
C THR A 101 10.29 -0.53 0.17
N LEU A 102 11.41 -0.77 -0.51
CA LEU A 102 12.65 -0.04 -0.27
C LEU A 102 12.46 1.45 -0.56
N THR A 103 11.85 1.78 -1.68
CA THR A 103 11.57 3.17 -2.05
C THR A 103 10.69 3.84 -1.01
N TYR A 104 9.64 3.16 -0.57
CA TYR A 104 8.73 3.66 0.46
C TYR A 104 9.45 3.90 1.79
N THR A 105 10.28 2.96 2.21
CA THR A 105 11.03 3.05 3.46
C THR A 105 12.03 4.19 3.43
N ILE A 106 12.77 4.33 2.34
CA ILE A 106 13.74 5.40 2.17
C ILE A 106 13.04 6.77 2.18
N THR A 107 11.93 6.90 1.46
CA THR A 107 11.17 8.15 1.41
C THR A 107 10.68 8.56 2.80
N ARG A 108 10.15 7.60 3.56
CA ARG A 108 9.71 7.87 4.93
C ARG A 108 10.85 8.32 5.83
N SER A 109 12.00 7.66 5.72
CA SER A 109 13.18 8.01 6.52
C SER A 109 13.69 9.41 6.19
N LEU A 110 13.74 9.77 4.90
CA LEU A 110 14.13 11.10 4.47
C LEU A 110 13.17 12.17 4.96
N ASN A 111 11.87 11.91 4.91
CA ASN A 111 10.87 12.84 5.41
C ASN A 111 11.02 13.06 6.91
N ARG A 112 11.29 12.00 7.66
CA ARG A 112 11.54 12.10 9.11
C ARG A 112 12.77 12.95 9.39
N LEU A 113 13.87 12.70 8.69
CA LEU A 113 15.10 13.47 8.83
C LEU A 113 14.88 14.95 8.50
N ASN A 114 14.13 15.24 7.45
CA ASN A 114 13.79 16.63 7.10
C ASN A 114 12.99 17.30 8.20
N GLN A 115 12.04 16.60 8.81
CA GLN A 115 11.27 17.14 9.93
C GLN A 115 12.18 17.42 11.13
N GLU A 116 13.09 16.52 11.45
CA GLU A 116 14.06 16.70 12.54
C GLU A 116 14.97 17.89 12.30
N ILE A 117 15.45 18.04 11.06
CA ILE A 117 16.28 19.17 10.66
C ILE A 117 15.51 20.48 10.82
N GLN A 118 14.26 20.53 10.40
CA GLN A 118 13.42 21.72 10.55
C GLN A 118 13.19 22.07 12.02
N GLN A 119 13.00 21.07 12.88
CA GLN A 119 12.85 21.28 14.31
C GLN A 119 14.12 21.86 14.94
N ILE A 120 15.28 21.33 14.57
CA ILE A 120 16.57 21.85 15.04
C ILE A 120 16.77 23.29 14.57
N LYS A 121 16.48 23.56 13.32
CA LYS A 121 16.59 24.89 12.73
C LYS A 121 15.70 25.90 13.46
N THR A 122 14.47 25.52 13.77
CA THR A 122 13.54 26.35 14.50
C THR A 122 14.04 26.65 15.92
N LYS A 123 14.62 25.65 16.59
CA LYS A 123 15.20 25.84 17.93
C LYS A 123 16.40 26.78 17.90
N LEU A 124 17.25 26.68 16.91
CA LEU A 124 18.40 27.56 16.75
C LEU A 124 17.96 29.01 16.50
N ASP A 125 16.97 29.21 15.62
CA ASP A 125 16.42 30.52 15.31
C ASP A 125 15.74 31.13 16.57
N GLY A 126 15.03 30.27 17.33
CA GLY A 126 14.42 30.71 18.60
C GLY A 126 15.44 31.16 19.64
N ASN A 127 16.59 30.51 19.71
CA ASN A 127 17.66 30.90 20.62
C ASN A 127 18.33 32.22 20.21
N GLU A 128 18.45 32.46 18.92
CA GLU A 128 19.00 33.71 18.41
C GLU A 128 18.09 34.90 18.68
N SER A 129 16.78 34.68 18.74
CA SER A 129 15.82 35.76 18.96
C SER A 129 15.67 36.17 20.42
N THR A 130 16.34 35.50 21.37
CA THR A 130 16.25 35.79 22.79
C THR A 130 17.39 36.68 23.33
N ASP A 131 18.26 37.13 22.47
CA ASP A 131 19.33 38.06 22.85
C ASP A 131 18.84 39.50 22.98
#